data_7caedae3d421bb69fa1c73c58b760388
#
_entry.id   7caedae3d421bb69fa1c73c58b760388
#
_cell.length_a   1.000
_cell.length_b   1.000
_cell.length_c   1.000
_cell.angle_alpha   90.00
_cell.angle_beta   90.00
_cell.angle_gamma   90.00
#
_symmetry.space_group_name_H-M   'P 1'
#
loop_
_entity.id
_entity.type
_entity.pdbx_description
1 polymer ?
#
loop_
_entity_poly.entity_id
_entity_poly.type
_entity_poly.pdbx_seq_one_letter_code
_entity_poly.pdbx_strand_id
1 'polypeptide(L)'
;VERQVAVAAPPGEDDADDVPAAVTVAASVVQQSAVPATPVSPSIPWWVAIGALVGALVGLVGSAARQLTDRLVRSTEDLAEATSAPMLAAVGYDRNTAKKPLVTDLDPRAPRFEATRILRTNLQFLDVDSDHTVLTVTSCSAGEGKSTTAANLAIALAHGGDRVVLVDADLRRPRLAELFELGGR
;
A
#
# COMPACT_ATOMS: atom_id res chain seq x y z
N VAL A 1 -38.27 53.49 13.17
CA VAL A 1 -38.72 54.14 14.43
C VAL A 1 -37.88 55.40 14.55
N GLU A 2 -38.49 56.55 14.10
CA GLU A 2 -37.92 57.90 14.28
C GLU A 2 -37.93 58.24 15.76
N ARG A 3 -36.79 58.42 16.34
CA ARG A 3 -36.67 59.09 17.64
C ARG A 3 -36.29 60.54 17.37
N GLN A 4 -37.27 61.42 17.44
CA GLN A 4 -37.03 62.86 17.55
C GLN A 4 -36.46 63.13 18.93
N VAL A 5 -35.27 63.64 19.02
CA VAL A 5 -34.66 64.17 20.21
C VAL A 5 -34.94 65.69 20.19
N ALA A 6 -35.93 66.12 20.90
CA ALA A 6 -36.18 67.54 21.19
C ALA A 6 -35.22 67.99 22.27
N VAL A 7 -34.32 68.87 22.00
CA VAL A 7 -33.50 69.57 22.97
C VAL A 7 -34.32 70.82 23.42
N ALA A 8 -34.83 70.80 24.61
CA ALA A 8 -35.47 71.95 25.20
C ALA A 8 -34.45 73.00 25.62
N ALA A 9 -34.59 74.23 25.16
CA ALA A 9 -33.82 75.39 25.65
C ALA A 9 -34.30 75.83 27.02
N PRO A 10 -33.41 76.34 27.90
CA PRO A 10 -33.80 76.88 29.21
C PRO A 10 -34.55 78.20 29.08
N PRO A 11 -35.49 78.53 29.99
CA PRO A 11 -36.18 79.79 29.96
C PRO A 11 -35.28 80.90 30.50
N GLY A 12 -35.07 81.93 29.76
CA GLY A 12 -34.36 83.16 30.11
C GLY A 12 -35.16 84.37 29.63
N GLU A 13 -35.37 85.25 30.54
CA GLU A 13 -36.25 86.45 30.58
C GLU A 13 -36.03 87.41 29.38
N ASP A 14 -37.18 88.00 29.01
CA ASP A 14 -37.39 89.32 28.43
C ASP A 14 -36.37 89.85 27.35
N ASP A 15 -36.76 89.66 26.11
CA ASP A 15 -36.80 90.78 25.14
C ASP A 15 -37.56 90.28 23.88
N ALA A 16 -38.66 90.95 23.62
CA ALA A 16 -39.45 90.82 22.43
C ALA A 16 -38.70 91.42 21.25
N ASP A 17 -38.73 90.76 20.13
CA ASP A 17 -38.43 91.24 18.78
C ASP A 17 -37.11 90.72 18.08
N ASP A 18 -36.63 89.57 18.41
CA ASP A 18 -35.80 88.85 17.38
C ASP A 18 -35.66 87.39 17.72
N VAL A 19 -36.63 86.58 17.27
CA VAL A 19 -36.54 85.15 17.43
C VAL A 19 -35.84 84.63 16.13
N PRO A 20 -34.53 84.28 16.17
CA PRO A 20 -33.94 83.68 15.03
C PRO A 20 -34.62 82.32 14.77
N ALA A 21 -35.04 82.15 13.51
CA ALA A 21 -35.68 80.95 13.09
C ALA A 21 -34.90 79.73 13.56
N ALA A 22 -35.61 78.91 14.37
CA ALA A 22 -35.03 77.66 14.88
C ALA A 22 -34.52 76.84 13.71
N VAL A 23 -33.20 76.72 13.59
CA VAL A 23 -32.57 75.83 12.59
C VAL A 23 -32.85 74.40 13.06
N THR A 24 -33.86 73.80 12.47
CA THR A 24 -34.15 72.39 12.68
C THR A 24 -33.11 71.55 11.94
N VAL A 25 -32.10 71.08 12.63
CA VAL A 25 -31.14 70.14 12.05
C VAL A 25 -31.79 68.76 12.05
N ALA A 26 -32.32 68.34 10.91
CA ALA A 26 -32.79 66.99 10.71
C ALA A 26 -31.58 66.07 10.43
N ALA A 27 -31.14 65.35 11.44
CA ALA A 27 -30.18 64.29 11.26
C ALA A 27 -30.91 63.04 10.73
N SER A 28 -30.80 62.77 9.46
CA SER A 28 -31.27 61.51 8.89
C SER A 28 -30.18 60.45 9.01
N VAL A 29 -30.47 59.38 9.72
CA VAL A 29 -29.60 58.18 9.74
C VAL A 29 -29.77 57.50 8.38
N VAL A 30 -28.82 57.73 7.46
CA VAL A 30 -28.90 57.29 6.08
C VAL A 30 -28.62 55.79 5.93
N GLN A 31 -28.04 55.17 6.96
CA GLN A 31 -27.76 53.76 6.86
C GLN A 31 -27.62 53.11 8.26
N GLN A 32 -28.48 52.16 8.58
CA GLN A 32 -28.21 51.24 9.66
C GLN A 32 -27.15 50.27 9.19
N SER A 33 -25.98 50.24 9.85
CA SER A 33 -24.99 49.23 9.60
C SER A 33 -25.51 47.90 10.12
N ALA A 34 -26.05 47.07 9.24
CA ALA A 34 -26.39 45.70 9.53
C ALA A 34 -25.08 44.91 9.60
N VAL A 35 -24.77 44.33 10.73
CA VAL A 35 -23.68 43.38 10.86
C VAL A 35 -24.06 42.14 10.04
N PRO A 36 -23.30 41.76 8.98
CA PRO A 36 -23.64 40.59 8.19
C PRO A 36 -23.61 39.35 9.09
N ALA A 37 -24.70 38.59 9.08
CA ALA A 37 -24.84 37.36 9.86
C ALA A 37 -23.95 36.22 9.36
N THR A 38 -23.33 36.39 8.19
CA THR A 38 -22.41 35.43 7.58
C THR A 38 -21.08 36.08 7.26
N PRO A 39 -19.95 35.45 7.50
CA PRO A 39 -18.65 35.98 7.14
C PRO A 39 -18.55 36.16 5.62
N VAL A 40 -18.21 37.35 5.16
CA VAL A 40 -18.20 37.74 3.75
C VAL A 40 -16.91 37.29 3.05
N SER A 41 -15.85 36.97 3.82
CA SER A 41 -14.55 36.51 3.27
C SER A 41 -13.62 36.09 4.44
N PRO A 42 -12.83 35.03 4.29
CA PRO A 42 -12.82 34.05 3.19
C PRO A 42 -13.94 33.00 3.31
N SER A 43 -14.51 32.59 2.16
CA SER A 43 -15.52 31.51 2.16
C SER A 43 -14.84 30.18 2.51
N ILE A 44 -15.00 29.73 3.75
CA ILE A 44 -14.40 28.48 4.25
C ILE A 44 -14.63 27.30 3.32
N PRO A 45 -15.85 27.05 2.76
CA PRO A 45 -16.06 25.90 1.88
C PRO A 45 -15.21 25.92 0.62
N TRP A 46 -14.90 27.12 0.08
CA TRP A 46 -14.04 27.24 -1.11
C TRP A 46 -12.57 26.85 -0.82
N TRP A 47 -12.05 27.28 0.33
CA TRP A 47 -10.69 26.91 0.74
C TRP A 47 -10.55 25.43 1.05
N VAL A 48 -11.59 24.82 1.63
CA VAL A 48 -11.66 23.37 1.85
C VAL A 48 -11.67 22.63 0.51
N ALA A 49 -12.45 23.08 -0.46
CA ALA A 49 -12.51 22.46 -1.77
C ALA A 49 -11.16 22.52 -2.51
N ILE A 50 -10.48 23.68 -2.47
CA ILE A 50 -9.14 23.84 -3.06
C ILE A 50 -8.13 22.94 -2.34
N GLY A 51 -8.14 22.91 -1.01
CA GLY A 51 -7.26 22.05 -0.22
C GLY A 51 -7.47 20.57 -0.53
N ALA A 52 -8.71 20.12 -0.65
CA ALA A 52 -9.05 18.76 -1.04
C ALA A 52 -8.55 18.41 -2.45
N LEU A 53 -8.73 19.31 -3.41
CA LEU A 53 -8.27 19.12 -4.79
C LEU A 53 -6.73 19.01 -4.86
N VAL A 54 -6.03 19.93 -4.21
CA VAL A 54 -4.56 19.91 -4.17
C VAL A 54 -4.06 18.66 -3.45
N GLY A 55 -4.68 18.29 -2.33
CA GLY A 55 -4.34 17.07 -1.59
C GLY A 55 -4.55 15.80 -2.43
N ALA A 56 -5.64 15.73 -3.19
CA ALA A 56 -5.90 14.61 -4.11
C ALA A 56 -4.87 14.53 -5.24
N LEU A 57 -4.49 15.67 -5.83
CA LEU A 57 -3.46 15.72 -6.87
C LEU A 57 -2.10 15.28 -6.35
N VAL A 58 -1.67 15.79 -5.21
CA VAL A 58 -0.40 15.39 -4.58
C VAL A 58 -0.41 13.91 -4.20
N GLY A 59 -1.54 13.41 -3.68
CA GLY A 59 -1.72 11.99 -3.36
C GLY A 59 -1.63 11.09 -4.60
N LEU A 60 -2.26 11.48 -5.71
CA LEU A 60 -2.19 10.77 -7.00
C LEU A 60 -0.76 10.74 -7.56
N VAL A 61 -0.10 11.91 -7.61
CA VAL A 61 1.29 11.99 -8.10
C VAL A 61 2.23 11.20 -7.20
N GLY A 62 2.08 11.30 -5.87
CA GLY A 62 2.88 10.51 -4.92
C GLY A 62 2.67 9.01 -5.05
N SER A 63 1.42 8.57 -5.27
CA SER A 63 1.09 7.16 -5.52
C SER A 63 1.70 6.66 -6.83
N ALA A 64 1.57 7.42 -7.91
CA ALA A 64 2.16 7.08 -9.21
C ALA A 64 3.70 7.01 -9.15
N ALA A 65 4.33 7.99 -8.50
CA ALA A 65 5.77 8.01 -8.31
C ALA A 65 6.26 6.79 -7.50
N ARG A 66 5.52 6.42 -6.46
CA ARG A 66 5.83 5.21 -5.66
C ARG A 66 5.69 3.94 -6.49
N GLN A 67 4.67 3.84 -7.34
CA GLN A 67 4.44 2.68 -8.20
C GLN A 67 5.54 2.55 -9.27
N LEU A 68 6.01 3.66 -9.84
CA LEU A 68 7.12 3.66 -10.81
C LEU A 68 8.48 3.32 -10.18
N THR A 69 8.64 3.57 -8.87
CA THR A 69 9.88 3.30 -8.13
C THR A 69 9.87 1.91 -7.46
N ASP A 70 8.69 1.30 -7.35
CA ASP A 70 8.53 -0.03 -6.75
C ASP A 70 8.98 -1.10 -7.77
N ARG A 71 10.26 -1.49 -7.67
CA ARG A 71 10.88 -2.55 -8.50
C ARG A 71 10.71 -3.94 -7.88
N LEU A 72 9.79 -4.11 -6.94
CA LEU A 72 9.53 -5.43 -6.39
C LEU A 72 8.81 -6.29 -7.43
N VAL A 73 9.40 -7.44 -7.72
CA VAL A 73 8.73 -8.51 -8.46
C VAL A 73 7.62 -9.08 -7.59
N ARG A 74 6.38 -8.87 -7.95
CA ARG A 74 5.20 -9.32 -7.19
C ARG A 74 4.36 -10.34 -7.93
N SER A 75 4.56 -10.44 -9.22
CA SER A 75 3.83 -11.37 -10.07
C SER A 75 4.77 -12.26 -10.87
N THR A 76 4.23 -13.33 -11.39
CA THR A 76 4.93 -14.26 -12.28
C THR A 76 5.24 -13.61 -13.61
N GLU A 77 4.40 -12.67 -14.04
CA GLU A 77 4.55 -11.89 -15.26
C GLU A 77 5.74 -10.93 -15.14
N ASP A 78 5.87 -10.22 -14.02
CA ASP A 78 7.01 -9.32 -13.74
C ASP A 78 8.35 -10.07 -13.78
N LEU A 79 8.34 -11.33 -13.30
CA LEU A 79 9.52 -12.18 -13.33
C LEU A 79 9.85 -12.61 -14.75
N ALA A 80 8.86 -12.96 -15.57
CA ALA A 80 9.04 -13.35 -16.96
C ALA A 80 9.57 -12.19 -17.82
N GLU A 81 9.20 -10.95 -17.52
CA GLU A 81 9.74 -9.75 -18.17
C GLU A 81 11.18 -9.44 -17.74
N ALA A 82 11.51 -9.72 -16.47
CA ALA A 82 12.82 -9.41 -15.90
C ALA A 82 13.90 -10.45 -16.27
N THR A 83 13.52 -11.65 -16.66
CA THR A 83 14.44 -12.76 -16.94
C THR A 83 14.03 -13.52 -18.20
N SER A 84 15.01 -13.94 -19.00
CA SER A 84 14.78 -14.82 -20.15
C SER A 84 14.61 -16.29 -19.74
N ALA A 85 14.72 -16.63 -18.47
CA ALA A 85 14.60 -17.99 -17.98
C ALA A 85 13.13 -18.41 -17.86
N PRO A 86 12.78 -19.65 -18.25
CA PRO A 86 11.40 -20.13 -18.11
C PRO A 86 11.05 -20.29 -16.63
N MET A 87 9.83 -19.90 -16.28
CA MET A 87 9.29 -20.17 -14.95
C MET A 87 8.84 -21.62 -14.86
N LEU A 88 9.41 -22.37 -13.94
CA LEU A 88 9.10 -23.79 -13.76
C LEU A 88 7.90 -24.01 -12.84
N ALA A 89 7.82 -23.28 -11.75
CA ALA A 89 6.69 -23.32 -10.83
C ALA A 89 6.69 -22.10 -9.90
N ALA A 90 5.54 -21.77 -9.36
CA ALA A 90 5.37 -20.83 -8.26
C ALA A 90 4.96 -21.58 -7.00
N VAL A 91 5.81 -21.56 -5.97
CA VAL A 91 5.52 -22.16 -4.67
C VAL A 91 5.02 -21.08 -3.73
N GLY A 92 3.74 -21.13 -3.37
CA GLY A 92 3.16 -20.17 -2.44
C GLY A 92 3.79 -20.24 -1.04
N TYR A 93 3.88 -19.08 -0.39
CA TYR A 93 4.32 -19.01 0.99
C TYR A 93 3.30 -19.72 1.92
N ASP A 94 3.78 -20.72 2.68
CA ASP A 94 2.99 -21.44 3.66
C ASP A 94 3.61 -21.25 5.06
N ARG A 95 2.82 -20.68 5.97
CA ARG A 95 3.23 -20.46 7.38
C ARG A 95 3.56 -21.77 8.11
N ASN A 96 3.02 -22.89 7.66
CA ASN A 96 3.25 -24.18 8.26
C ASN A 96 4.52 -24.87 7.75
N THR A 97 5.23 -24.28 6.79
CA THR A 97 6.46 -24.86 6.22
C THR A 97 7.51 -25.19 7.28
N ALA A 98 7.61 -24.38 8.34
CA ALA A 98 8.55 -24.65 9.44
C ALA A 98 8.20 -25.93 10.24
N LYS A 99 6.92 -26.30 10.30
CA LYS A 99 6.45 -27.50 11.04
C LYS A 99 6.38 -28.74 10.15
N LYS A 100 6.09 -28.55 8.86
CA LYS A 100 5.95 -29.61 7.87
C LYS A 100 6.73 -29.21 6.61
N PRO A 101 8.05 -29.31 6.62
CA PRO A 101 8.88 -28.84 5.51
C PRO A 101 8.77 -29.76 4.28
N LEU A 102 8.58 -31.04 4.46
CA LEU A 102 8.56 -32.02 3.38
C LEU A 102 7.16 -32.22 2.82
N VAL A 103 7.08 -32.53 1.52
CA VAL A 103 5.81 -32.82 0.85
C VAL A 103 5.21 -34.16 1.31
N THR A 104 6.01 -35.05 1.82
CA THR A 104 5.55 -36.33 2.45
C THR A 104 4.63 -36.13 3.65
N ASP A 105 4.77 -35.00 4.32
CA ASP A 105 4.00 -34.67 5.53
C ASP A 105 2.72 -33.89 5.22
N LEU A 106 2.49 -33.62 3.94
CA LEU A 106 1.37 -32.81 3.46
C LEU A 106 0.22 -33.67 2.91
N ASP A 107 -0.97 -33.11 2.97
CA ASP A 107 -2.11 -33.63 2.19
C ASP A 107 -1.77 -33.51 0.69
N PRO A 108 -2.06 -34.55 -0.12
CA PRO A 108 -1.89 -34.51 -1.57
C PRO A 108 -2.62 -33.36 -2.27
N ARG A 109 -3.64 -32.79 -1.61
CA ARG A 109 -4.38 -31.62 -2.10
C ARG A 109 -3.79 -30.28 -1.68
N ALA A 110 -2.72 -30.30 -0.86
CA ALA A 110 -2.08 -29.06 -0.43
C ALA A 110 -1.48 -28.31 -1.62
N PRO A 111 -1.64 -26.97 -1.69
CA PRO A 111 -1.10 -26.18 -2.80
C PRO A 111 0.40 -26.37 -3.02
N ARG A 112 1.16 -26.56 -1.94
CA ARG A 112 2.61 -26.78 -2.01
C ARG A 112 2.96 -28.15 -2.59
N PHE A 113 2.16 -29.19 -2.31
CA PHE A 113 2.31 -30.50 -2.93
C PHE A 113 2.11 -30.40 -4.46
N GLU A 114 1.05 -29.73 -4.88
CA GLU A 114 0.74 -29.53 -6.30
C GLU A 114 1.81 -28.69 -7.00
N ALA A 115 2.28 -27.60 -6.38
CA ALA A 115 3.36 -26.79 -6.92
C ALA A 115 4.65 -27.59 -7.14
N THR A 116 4.97 -28.52 -6.23
CA THR A 116 6.13 -29.42 -6.37
C THR A 116 5.94 -30.41 -7.52
N ARG A 117 4.70 -30.91 -7.71
CA ARG A 117 4.36 -31.80 -8.83
C ARG A 117 4.50 -31.10 -10.17
N ILE A 118 4.02 -29.83 -10.26
CA ILE A 118 4.18 -29.00 -11.44
C ILE A 118 5.65 -28.74 -11.73
N LEU A 119 6.44 -28.40 -10.70
CA LEU A 119 7.89 -28.20 -10.82
C LEU A 119 8.58 -29.44 -11.43
N ARG A 120 8.28 -30.63 -10.92
CA ARG A 120 8.82 -31.88 -11.46
C ARG A 120 8.44 -32.05 -12.93
N THR A 121 7.16 -31.89 -13.26
CA THR A 121 6.68 -32.07 -14.63
C THR A 121 7.35 -31.10 -15.59
N ASN A 122 7.41 -29.81 -15.25
CA ASN A 122 8.04 -28.81 -16.10
C ASN A 122 9.54 -29.02 -16.26
N LEU A 123 10.21 -29.53 -15.22
CA LEU A 123 11.63 -29.87 -15.29
C LEU A 123 11.89 -31.02 -16.26
N GLN A 124 11.05 -32.04 -16.28
CA GLN A 124 11.15 -33.16 -17.20
C GLN A 124 11.02 -32.74 -18.69
N PHE A 125 10.30 -31.65 -18.96
CA PHE A 125 10.19 -31.10 -20.32
C PHE A 125 11.42 -30.30 -20.75
N LEU A 126 12.23 -29.83 -19.80
CA LEU A 126 13.46 -29.08 -20.16
C LEU A 126 14.63 -29.97 -20.53
N ASP A 127 14.63 -31.22 -20.06
CA ASP A 127 15.79 -32.10 -20.14
C ASP A 127 15.42 -33.45 -20.79
N VAL A 128 14.78 -33.37 -21.97
CA VAL A 128 14.23 -34.55 -22.65
C VAL A 128 15.32 -35.48 -23.22
N ASP A 129 16.56 -34.97 -23.44
CA ASP A 129 17.60 -35.65 -24.20
C ASP A 129 18.75 -36.20 -23.35
N SER A 130 18.75 -36.07 -22.02
CA SER A 130 19.90 -36.51 -21.21
C SER A 130 19.58 -37.67 -20.26
N ASP A 131 20.42 -38.70 -20.32
CA ASP A 131 20.34 -39.88 -19.42
C ASP A 131 20.65 -39.54 -17.95
N HIS A 132 21.35 -38.42 -17.70
CA HIS A 132 21.72 -37.96 -16.34
C HIS A 132 21.64 -36.43 -16.27
N THR A 133 20.83 -35.95 -15.35
CA THR A 133 20.65 -34.51 -15.10
C THR A 133 21.26 -34.10 -13.77
N VAL A 134 22.11 -33.08 -13.81
CA VAL A 134 22.63 -32.45 -12.59
C VAL A 134 21.92 -31.09 -12.41
N LEU A 135 21.20 -30.97 -11.32
CA LEU A 135 20.45 -29.76 -10.98
C LEU A 135 21.09 -29.04 -9.79
N THR A 136 21.29 -27.75 -9.93
CA THR A 136 21.74 -26.90 -8.82
C THR A 136 20.62 -25.96 -8.42
N VAL A 137 20.21 -26.03 -7.13
CA VAL A 137 19.21 -25.14 -6.56
C VAL A 137 19.91 -24.07 -5.75
N THR A 138 19.70 -22.80 -6.12
CA THR A 138 20.29 -21.65 -5.44
C THR A 138 19.22 -20.61 -5.13
N SER A 139 19.58 -19.59 -4.34
CA SER A 139 18.72 -18.44 -4.05
C SER A 139 19.55 -17.19 -3.75
N CYS A 140 18.94 -16.02 -3.90
CA CYS A 140 19.60 -14.74 -3.68
C CYS A 140 19.88 -14.46 -2.21
N SER A 141 19.00 -14.93 -1.32
CA SER A 141 19.08 -14.66 0.12
C SER A 141 18.96 -15.91 0.97
N ALA A 142 19.42 -15.82 2.20
CA ALA A 142 19.22 -16.89 3.17
C ALA A 142 17.75 -16.98 3.58
N GLY A 143 17.23 -18.20 3.74
CA GLY A 143 15.86 -18.41 4.21
C GLY A 143 14.78 -18.40 3.13
N GLU A 144 15.11 -18.27 1.86
CA GLU A 144 14.17 -18.30 0.71
C GLU A 144 13.64 -19.72 0.38
N GLY A 145 14.04 -20.73 1.11
CA GLY A 145 13.52 -22.09 0.95
C GLY A 145 14.30 -22.96 -0.06
N LYS A 146 15.52 -22.58 -0.48
CA LYS A 146 16.32 -23.38 -1.42
C LYS A 146 16.45 -24.86 -1.02
N SER A 147 16.84 -25.14 0.23
CA SER A 147 17.00 -26.50 0.72
C SER A 147 15.69 -27.28 0.81
N THR A 148 14.61 -26.60 1.22
CA THR A 148 13.28 -27.19 1.26
C THR A 148 12.76 -27.50 -0.14
N THR A 149 12.99 -26.62 -1.11
CA THR A 149 12.60 -26.82 -2.52
C THR A 149 13.40 -27.98 -3.13
N ALA A 150 14.72 -28.02 -2.91
CA ALA A 150 15.57 -29.10 -3.40
C ALA A 150 15.16 -30.47 -2.81
N ALA A 151 14.88 -30.53 -1.50
CA ALA A 151 14.42 -31.74 -0.83
C ALA A 151 13.07 -32.22 -1.39
N ASN A 152 12.10 -31.31 -1.53
CA ASN A 152 10.78 -31.65 -2.04
C ASN A 152 10.82 -32.07 -3.52
N LEU A 153 11.64 -31.42 -4.34
CA LEU A 153 11.86 -31.85 -5.71
C LEU A 153 12.46 -33.23 -5.80
N ALA A 154 13.50 -33.52 -4.99
CA ALA A 154 14.12 -34.84 -4.94
C ALA A 154 13.10 -35.94 -4.54
N ILE A 155 12.24 -35.67 -3.56
CA ILE A 155 11.14 -36.57 -3.17
C ILE A 155 10.17 -36.76 -4.35
N ALA A 156 9.77 -35.68 -5.03
CA ALA A 156 8.83 -35.77 -6.14
C ALA A 156 9.39 -36.54 -7.34
N LEU A 157 10.67 -36.39 -7.65
CA LEU A 157 11.36 -37.16 -8.69
C LEU A 157 11.42 -38.64 -8.30
N ALA A 158 11.84 -38.95 -7.08
CA ALA A 158 11.90 -40.33 -6.57
C ALA A 158 10.52 -41.01 -6.57
N HIS A 159 9.45 -40.30 -6.21
CA HIS A 159 8.07 -40.80 -6.34
C HIS A 159 7.65 -41.02 -7.81
N GLY A 160 8.31 -40.33 -8.74
CA GLY A 160 8.13 -40.56 -10.19
C GLY A 160 8.84 -41.79 -10.74
N GLY A 161 9.66 -42.44 -9.91
CA GLY A 161 10.46 -43.63 -10.30
C GLY A 161 11.92 -43.32 -10.60
N ASP A 162 12.34 -42.05 -10.53
CA ASP A 162 13.72 -41.66 -10.82
C ASP A 162 14.66 -42.05 -9.66
N ARG A 163 15.90 -42.37 -9.99
CA ARG A 163 16.95 -42.55 -8.98
C ARG A 163 17.64 -41.21 -8.72
N VAL A 164 17.39 -40.65 -7.54
CA VAL A 164 17.85 -39.32 -7.15
C VAL A 164 18.93 -39.39 -6.09
N VAL A 165 20.01 -38.64 -6.29
CA VAL A 165 21.02 -38.38 -5.25
C VAL A 165 20.91 -36.90 -4.87
N LEU A 166 20.58 -36.61 -3.61
CA LEU A 166 20.50 -35.26 -3.09
C LEU A 166 21.76 -34.94 -2.28
N VAL A 167 22.46 -33.86 -2.67
CA VAL A 167 23.71 -33.44 -2.03
C VAL A 167 23.52 -32.10 -1.36
N ASP A 168 23.84 -31.99 -0.08
CA ASP A 168 23.89 -30.72 0.64
C ASP A 168 25.23 -30.04 0.38
N ALA A 169 25.25 -29.11 -0.55
CA ALA A 169 26.42 -28.31 -0.89
C ALA A 169 26.51 -26.98 -0.11
N ASP A 170 25.56 -26.70 0.79
CA ASP A 170 25.62 -25.53 1.67
C ASP A 170 26.46 -25.84 2.93
N LEU A 171 27.79 -25.83 2.75
CA LEU A 171 28.73 -26.14 3.84
C LEU A 171 28.70 -25.13 5.00
N ARG A 172 28.09 -23.95 4.80
CA ARG A 172 27.99 -22.94 5.84
C ARG A 172 26.79 -23.15 6.76
N ARG A 173 25.67 -23.62 6.19
CA ARG A 173 24.41 -23.84 6.90
C ARG A 173 23.67 -25.05 6.32
N PRO A 174 24.25 -26.25 6.46
CA PRO A 174 23.62 -27.46 5.96
C PRO A 174 22.27 -27.67 6.63
N ARG A 175 21.25 -28.03 5.88
CA ARG A 175 19.87 -28.18 6.36
C ARG A 175 19.23 -29.51 5.96
N LEU A 176 19.81 -30.26 4.99
CA LEU A 176 19.16 -31.47 4.50
C LEU A 176 19.11 -32.56 5.56
N ALA A 177 20.18 -32.73 6.35
CA ALA A 177 20.19 -33.69 7.45
C ALA A 177 19.09 -33.40 8.49
N GLU A 178 18.87 -32.14 8.79
CA GLU A 178 17.79 -31.71 9.70
C GLU A 178 16.42 -31.95 9.08
N LEU A 179 16.24 -31.59 7.79
CA LEU A 179 14.96 -31.74 7.08
C LEU A 179 14.52 -33.21 6.97
N PHE A 180 15.45 -34.13 6.78
CA PHE A 180 15.15 -35.56 6.70
C PHE A 180 15.31 -36.30 8.03
N GLU A 181 15.47 -35.56 9.13
CA GLU A 181 15.65 -36.13 10.48
C GLU A 181 16.80 -37.19 10.54
N LEU A 182 17.79 -37.05 9.65
CA LEU A 182 18.96 -37.87 9.63
C LEU A 182 19.82 -37.47 10.83
N GLY A 183 19.60 -38.12 11.98
CA GLY A 183 20.31 -37.83 13.21
C GLY A 183 21.81 -37.87 12.97
N GLY A 184 22.46 -36.69 13.04
CA GLY A 184 23.90 -36.60 12.97
C GLY A 184 24.51 -37.34 14.14
N ARG A 185 25.14 -38.47 13.91
CA ARG A 185 26.15 -39.09 14.76
C ARG A 185 27.52 -38.62 14.34
#